data_ff0bf35971ab36b37aa3742bf788aef7
#
_entry.id   ff0bf35971ab36b37aa3742bf788aef7
#
_cell.length_a   1.000
_cell.length_b   1.000
_cell.length_c   1.000
_cell.angle_alpha   90.00
_cell.angle_beta   90.00
_cell.angle_gamma   90.00
#
_symmetry.space_group_name_H-M   'P 1'
#
loop_
_entity.id
_entity.type
_entity.pdbx_description
1 polymer ?
#
loop_
_entity_poly.entity_id
_entity_poly.type
_entity_poly.pdbx_seq_one_letter_code
_entity_poly.pdbx_strand_id
1 'polypeptide(L)' 'MQTFFFDMKDGVPHRDIVGIEFKTQAEAIEYCGEIARHFRDESLRDDQDLEISVVNALGREVHREFVHREEDHGD' A
#
# COMPACT_ATOMS: atom_id res chain seq x y z
N MET A 1 -12.65 -8.86 -14.14
CA MET A 1 -11.52 -8.47 -13.29
C MET A 1 -11.38 -6.97 -13.23
N GLN A 2 -10.89 -6.48 -12.13
CA GLN A 2 -10.72 -5.05 -11.95
C GLN A 2 -9.25 -4.77 -11.74
N THR A 3 -8.77 -3.69 -12.33
CA THR A 3 -7.36 -3.33 -12.20
C THR A 3 -7.22 -2.31 -11.09
N PHE A 4 -6.23 -2.56 -10.23
CA PHE A 4 -5.93 -1.65 -9.14
C PHE A 4 -4.46 -1.30 -9.20
N PHE A 5 -4.15 -0.07 -8.80
CA PHE A 5 -2.79 0.42 -8.81
C PHE A 5 -2.35 0.67 -7.38
N PHE A 6 -1.13 0.35 -7.09
CA PHE A 6 -0.59 0.48 -5.74
C PHE A 6 0.48 1.55 -5.73
N ASP A 7 0.07 2.77 -5.47
CA ASP A 7 0.99 3.88 -5.43
C ASP A 7 1.68 3.91 -4.07
N MET A 8 2.96 4.18 -4.08
CA MET A 8 3.71 4.25 -2.85
C MET A 8 4.25 5.64 -2.64
N LYS A 9 4.37 6.02 -1.38
CA LYS A 9 4.87 7.32 -1.04
C LYS A 9 5.74 7.22 0.20
N ASP A 10 6.98 7.60 0.07
CA ASP A 10 7.90 7.58 1.20
C ASP A 10 8.57 8.93 1.27
N GLY A 11 7.79 9.98 1.21
CA GLY A 11 8.34 11.31 1.10
C GLY A 11 8.34 11.77 -0.34
N VAL A 12 8.46 10.81 -1.26
CA VAL A 12 8.42 11.09 -2.69
C VAL A 12 7.39 10.15 -3.28
N PRO A 13 6.43 10.63 -4.02
CA PRO A 13 5.40 9.74 -4.57
C PRO A 13 5.95 8.88 -5.70
N HIS A 14 5.56 7.62 -5.69
CA HIS A 14 5.92 6.68 -6.74
C HIS A 14 4.63 6.08 -7.26
N ARG A 15 4.25 6.46 -8.45
CA ARG A 15 3.00 6.03 -9.01
C ARG A 15 3.13 4.70 -9.72
N ASP A 16 2.20 3.80 -9.46
CA ASP A 16 2.17 2.52 -10.14
C ASP A 16 1.44 2.69 -11.46
N ILE A 17 2.10 2.36 -12.55
CA ILE A 17 1.48 2.51 -13.86
C ILE A 17 1.17 1.17 -14.49
N VAL A 18 1.47 0.09 -13.82
CA VAL A 18 1.20 -1.23 -14.37
C VAL A 18 -0.11 -1.80 -13.85
N GLY A 19 -0.27 -1.78 -12.55
CA GLY A 19 -1.49 -2.28 -11.96
C GLY A 19 -1.52 -3.78 -11.84
N ILE A 20 -2.47 -4.27 -11.06
CA ILE A 20 -2.69 -5.70 -10.87
C ILE A 20 -4.18 -5.94 -10.90
N GLU A 21 -4.59 -7.05 -11.48
CA GLU A 21 -6.01 -7.36 -11.58
C GLU A 21 -6.46 -8.24 -10.45
N PHE A 22 -7.62 -7.94 -9.90
CA PHE A 22 -8.23 -8.74 -8.85
C PHE A 22 -9.71 -8.91 -9.19
N LYS A 23 -10.32 -9.92 -8.61
CA LYS A 23 -11.73 -10.14 -8.83
C LYS A 23 -12.55 -9.08 -8.10
N THR A 24 -12.12 -8.68 -6.93
CA THR A 24 -12.88 -7.73 -6.14
C THR A 24 -11.95 -6.71 -5.52
N GLN A 25 -12.54 -5.60 -5.11
CA GLN A 25 -11.78 -4.57 -4.43
C GLN A 25 -11.26 -5.07 -3.09
N ALA A 26 -12.02 -5.93 -2.43
CA ALA A 26 -11.59 -6.47 -1.16
C ALA A 26 -10.29 -7.25 -1.29
N GLU A 27 -10.15 -7.97 -2.40
CA GLU A 27 -8.92 -8.71 -2.62
C GLU A 27 -7.74 -7.77 -2.82
N ALA A 28 -7.98 -6.67 -3.50
CA ALA A 28 -6.90 -5.70 -3.71
C ALA A 28 -6.47 -5.08 -2.38
N ILE A 29 -7.43 -4.80 -1.52
CA ILE A 29 -7.12 -4.22 -0.22
C ILE A 29 -6.35 -5.23 0.64
N GLU A 30 -6.75 -6.50 0.56
CA GLU A 30 -6.04 -7.54 1.28
C GLU A 30 -4.61 -7.66 0.81
N TYR A 31 -4.41 -7.57 -0.49
CA TYR A 31 -3.08 -7.63 -1.06
C TYR A 31 -2.24 -6.45 -0.58
N CYS A 32 -2.86 -5.29 -0.47
CA CYS A 32 -2.16 -4.12 0.04
C CYS A 32 -1.65 -4.39 1.45
N GLY A 33 -2.47 -5.03 2.29
CA GLY A 33 -2.04 -5.36 3.62
C GLY A 33 -0.86 -6.31 3.65
N GLU A 34 -0.83 -7.24 2.71
CA GLU A 34 0.27 -8.18 2.63
C GLU A 34 1.55 -7.49 2.20
N ILE A 35 1.44 -6.57 1.23
CA ILE A 35 2.60 -5.82 0.82
C ILE A 35 3.14 -5.00 1.97
N ALA A 36 2.25 -4.35 2.70
CA ALA A 36 2.66 -3.51 3.81
C ALA A 36 3.38 -4.33 4.87
N ARG A 37 2.87 -5.54 5.14
CA ARG A 37 3.48 -6.39 6.13
C ARG A 37 4.85 -6.86 5.65
N HIS A 38 4.97 -7.17 4.38
CA HIS A 38 6.23 -7.61 3.82
C HIS A 38 7.29 -6.52 3.94
N PHE A 39 6.94 -5.29 3.60
CA PHE A 39 7.87 -4.19 3.75
C PHE A 39 8.24 -3.97 5.20
N ARG A 40 7.27 -4.12 6.09
CA ARG A 40 7.52 -3.91 7.50
C ARG A 40 8.51 -4.93 8.04
N ASP A 41 8.34 -6.19 7.60
CA ASP A 41 9.22 -7.25 8.06
C ASP A 41 10.62 -7.11 7.52
N GLU A 42 10.74 -6.64 6.28
CA GLU A 42 12.03 -6.55 5.66
C GLU A 42 12.76 -5.28 5.95
N SER A 43 12.05 -4.28 6.38
CA SER A 43 12.66 -2.98 6.59
C SER A 43 13.43 -2.98 7.87
N LEU A 44 14.70 -2.77 7.76
CA LEU A 44 15.54 -2.62 8.90
C LEU A 44 15.82 -1.19 9.18
N ARG A 45 15.25 -0.28 8.41
CA ARG A 45 15.49 1.08 8.58
C ARG A 45 14.26 1.73 8.97
N ASP A 46 14.29 2.95 9.15
CA ASP A 46 13.18 3.69 9.59
C ASP A 46 12.50 4.42 8.52
N ASP A 47 12.00 3.77 7.55
CA ASP A 47 11.28 4.41 6.50
C ASP A 47 9.88 4.60 6.97
N GLN A 48 9.76 5.40 7.95
CA GLN A 48 8.55 5.45 8.65
C GLN A 48 7.45 6.10 7.90
N ASP A 49 7.73 6.80 6.86
CA ASP A 49 6.66 7.50 6.17
C ASP A 49 6.15 6.77 4.96
N LEU A 50 6.48 5.52 4.82
CA LEU A 50 6.03 4.79 3.66
C LEU A 50 4.56 4.45 3.77
N GLU A 51 3.80 4.85 2.77
CA GLU A 51 2.39 4.49 2.73
C GLU A 51 2.06 3.96 1.34
N ILE A 52 1.08 3.10 1.27
CA ILE A 52 0.65 2.49 0.04
C ILE A 52 -0.80 2.85 -0.19
N SER A 53 -1.10 3.38 -1.36
CA SER A 53 -2.46 3.74 -1.72
C SER A 53 -2.95 2.80 -2.79
N VAL A 54 -4.15 2.27 -2.61
CA VAL A 54 -4.77 1.42 -3.61
C VAL A 54 -5.71 2.29 -4.42
N VAL A 55 -5.47 2.36 -5.72
CA VAL A 55 -6.22 3.23 -6.61
C VAL A 55 -6.92 2.38 -7.64
N ASN A 56 -8.19 2.62 -7.88
CA ASN A 56 -8.93 1.81 -8.84
C ASN A 56 -8.70 2.33 -10.27
N ALA A 57 -9.30 1.65 -11.22
CA ALA A 57 -9.08 1.98 -12.63
C ALA A 57 -9.60 3.36 -13.01
N LEU A 58 -10.45 3.93 -12.19
CA LEU A 58 -10.95 5.27 -12.44
C LEU A 58 -10.05 6.34 -11.82
N GLY A 59 -8.97 5.94 -11.19
CA GLY A 59 -8.06 6.88 -10.59
C GLY A 59 -8.47 7.31 -9.19
N ARG A 60 -9.37 6.56 -8.56
CA ARG A 60 -9.87 6.92 -7.24
C ARG A 60 -9.19 6.07 -6.17
N GLU A 61 -8.69 6.70 -5.13
CA GLU A 61 -8.09 5.96 -4.03
C GLU A 61 -9.21 5.28 -3.23
N VAL A 62 -9.09 3.97 -3.07
CA VAL A 62 -10.10 3.22 -2.35
C VAL A 62 -9.59 2.72 -1.01
N HIS A 63 -8.28 2.79 -0.79
CA HIS A 63 -7.71 2.33 0.47
C HIS A 63 -6.32 2.89 0.61
N ARG A 64 -5.87 3.09 1.84
CA ARG A 64 -4.52 3.56 2.09
C ARG A 64 -4.02 2.88 3.33
N GLU A 65 -2.77 2.43 3.29
CA GLU A 65 -2.21 1.72 4.40
C GLU A 65 -0.81 2.22 4.66
N PHE A 66 -0.48 2.42 5.94
CA PHE A 66 0.85 2.84 6.31
C PHE A 66 1.67 1.61 6.65
N VAL A 67 2.85 1.53 6.07
CA VAL A 67 3.73 0.40 6.31
C VAL A 67 4.27 0.47 7.72
N HIS A 68 4.62 1.67 8.15
CA HIS A 68 5.29 1.81 9.40
C HIS A 68 4.34 2.26 10.46
N ARG A 69 4.32 1.78 11.52
CA ARG A 69 3.42 2.19 12.41
C ARG A 69 3.83 2.26 13.68
N GLU A 70 4.06 2.72 14.29
CA GLU A 70 4.46 2.79 15.31
C GLU A 70 4.04 2.45 16.33
N GLU A 71 3.98 2.22 16.69
CA GLU A 71 3.73 1.83 17.38
C GLU A 71 3.81 1.77 18.26
N ASP A 72 3.72 1.88 18.58
CA ASP A 72 3.72 1.76 19.25
C ASP A 72 3.88 1.80 20.09
N HIS A 73 3.91 2.12 20.53
CA HIS A 73 4.14 2.15 21.25
C HIS A 73 4.01 1.98 22.13
N GLY A 74 4.01 1.87 22.23
CA GLY A 74 3.93 1.77 22.94
C GLY A 74 3.79 1.66 23.81
N ASP A 75 3.59 1.74 24.17
CA ASP A 75 3.58 1.70 24.93
C ASP A 75 3.67 1.67 25.40
#